data_0f20169c864eafebce38a18a3bad6886
#
_entry.id   0f20169c864eafebce38a18a3bad6886
#
_cell.length_a   1.000
_cell.length_b   1.000
_cell.length_c   1.000
_cell.angle_alpha   90.00
_cell.angle_beta   90.00
_cell.angle_gamma   90.00
#
_symmetry.space_group_name_H-M   'P 1'
#
loop_
_entity.id
_entity.type
_entity.pdbx_description
1 polymer ?
#
loop_
_entity_poly.entity_id
_entity_poly.type
_entity_poly.pdbx_seq_one_letter_code
_entity_poly.pdbx_strand_id
1 'polypeptide(L)'
;MKVFNYNGQRNVSGERIRQERTRQRCTQADLAARVQVSGVILERDCISRIENGLRMVQDFELRAIAGALGVSTDWLVGEDEK
;
A
#
# COMPACT_ATOMS: atom_id res chain seq x y z
N MET A 1 7.89 -24.73 -4.21
CA MET A 1 8.03 -23.45 -3.52
C MET A 1 6.71 -22.97 -2.97
N LYS A 2 6.69 -22.52 -1.75
CA LYS A 2 5.47 -22.00 -1.14
C LYS A 2 5.17 -20.61 -1.68
N VAL A 3 3.92 -20.38 -2.04
CA VAL A 3 3.42 -19.06 -2.38
C VAL A 3 2.73 -18.52 -1.14
N PHE A 4 3.18 -17.37 -0.65
CA PHE A 4 2.53 -16.72 0.48
C PHE A 4 1.22 -16.11 0.00
N ASN A 5 0.14 -16.59 0.61
CA ASN A 5 -1.20 -16.26 0.16
C ASN A 5 -2.13 -16.27 1.38
N TYR A 6 -2.87 -15.19 1.55
CA TYR A 6 -3.84 -15.06 2.60
C TYR A 6 -5.20 -14.74 1.95
N ASN A 7 -6.13 -15.69 2.03
CA ASN A 7 -7.46 -15.55 1.42
C ASN A 7 -7.39 -15.13 -0.06
N GLY A 8 -6.47 -15.74 -0.80
CA GLY A 8 -6.30 -15.47 -2.22
C GLY A 8 -5.48 -14.23 -2.56
N GLN A 9 -4.92 -13.56 -1.55
CA GLN A 9 -4.16 -12.33 -1.75
C GLN A 9 -2.80 -12.41 -1.08
N ARG A 10 -1.85 -11.63 -1.56
CA ARG A 10 -0.49 -11.60 -1.04
C ARG A 10 -0.26 -10.45 -0.06
N ASN A 11 -1.28 -9.67 0.22
CA ASN A 11 -1.25 -8.64 1.26
C ASN A 11 -2.68 -8.39 1.72
N VAL A 12 -2.83 -7.77 2.87
CA VAL A 12 -4.13 -7.38 3.41
C VAL A 12 -4.37 -5.87 3.33
N SER A 13 -3.36 -5.11 2.92
CA SER A 13 -3.40 -3.65 2.96
C SER A 13 -3.85 -3.01 1.64
N GLY A 14 -3.78 -3.75 0.53
CA GLY A 14 -3.95 -3.19 -0.80
C GLY A 14 -5.26 -2.45 -1.00
N GLU A 15 -6.35 -3.02 -0.51
CA GLU A 15 -7.67 -2.40 -0.69
C GLU A 15 -7.80 -1.10 0.08
N ARG A 16 -7.28 -1.03 1.30
CA ARG A 16 -7.33 0.20 2.09
C ARG A 16 -6.39 1.26 1.54
N ILE A 17 -5.25 0.85 0.99
CA ILE A 17 -4.36 1.77 0.27
C ILE A 17 -5.11 2.43 -0.88
N ARG A 18 -5.77 1.62 -1.70
CA ARG A 18 -6.54 2.13 -2.84
C ARG A 18 -7.68 3.04 -2.39
N GLN A 19 -8.41 2.62 -1.35
CA GLN A 19 -9.51 3.37 -0.78
C GLN A 19 -9.10 4.76 -0.35
N GLU A 20 -8.04 4.85 0.44
CA GLU A 20 -7.56 6.12 0.96
C GLU A 20 -6.95 6.99 -0.14
N ARG A 21 -6.18 6.37 -1.04
CA ARG A 21 -5.62 7.06 -2.19
C ARG A 21 -6.72 7.70 -3.03
N THR A 22 -7.76 6.94 -3.34
CA THR A 22 -8.88 7.40 -4.17
C THR A 22 -9.64 8.51 -3.46
N ARG A 23 -9.85 8.37 -2.15
CA ARG A 23 -10.52 9.42 -1.36
C ARG A 23 -9.76 10.74 -1.44
N GLN A 24 -8.44 10.67 -1.46
CA GLN A 24 -7.59 11.86 -1.55
C GLN A 24 -7.40 12.37 -2.99
N ARG A 25 -8.02 11.71 -3.96
CA ARG A 25 -7.83 12.02 -5.38
C ARG A 25 -6.37 11.97 -5.80
N CYS A 26 -5.65 11.04 -5.25
CA CYS A 26 -4.24 10.81 -5.49
C CYS A 26 -4.13 9.66 -6.49
N THR A 27 -3.46 9.88 -7.62
CA THR A 27 -3.25 8.81 -8.59
C THR A 27 -2.20 7.83 -8.07
N GLN A 28 -2.10 6.66 -8.69
CA GLN A 28 -1.04 5.72 -8.34
C GLN A 28 0.35 6.34 -8.56
N ALA A 29 0.50 7.11 -9.62
CA ALA A 29 1.75 7.83 -9.88
C ALA A 29 2.03 8.89 -8.81
N ASP A 30 1.01 9.60 -8.36
CA ASP A 30 1.14 10.57 -7.27
C ASP A 30 1.59 9.88 -5.98
N LEU A 31 1.00 8.73 -5.67
CA LEU A 31 1.39 7.99 -4.47
C LEU A 31 2.84 7.51 -4.57
N ALA A 32 3.24 7.02 -5.74
CA ALA A 32 4.63 6.61 -5.98
C ALA A 32 5.59 7.77 -5.69
N ALA A 33 5.25 8.97 -6.15
CA ALA A 33 6.07 10.17 -5.91
C ALA A 33 6.12 10.53 -4.43
N ARG A 34 5.00 10.46 -3.72
CA ARG A 34 4.95 10.74 -2.28
C ARG A 34 5.79 9.74 -1.49
N VAL A 35 5.71 8.47 -1.83
CA VAL A 35 6.47 7.41 -1.17
C VAL A 35 7.96 7.61 -1.38
N GLN A 36 8.36 8.05 -2.57
CA GLN A 36 9.76 8.26 -2.90
C GLN A 36 10.41 9.31 -2.01
N VAL A 37 9.66 10.29 -1.55
CA VAL A 37 10.18 11.33 -0.63
C VAL A 37 10.74 10.71 0.64
N SER A 38 10.20 9.59 1.09
CA SER A 38 10.70 8.89 2.28
C SER A 38 11.90 7.97 1.99
N GLY A 39 12.36 7.93 0.75
CA GLY A 39 13.52 7.12 0.35
C GLY A 39 13.15 5.70 -0.10
N VAL A 40 11.87 5.39 -0.23
CA VAL A 40 11.41 4.08 -0.66
C VAL A 40 10.93 4.18 -2.10
N ILE A 41 11.44 3.32 -2.96
CA ILE A 41 11.07 3.34 -4.38
C ILE A 41 10.01 2.27 -4.63
N LEU A 42 8.80 2.74 -4.91
CA LEU A 42 7.69 1.91 -5.37
C LEU A 42 7.13 2.58 -6.61
N GLU A 43 7.38 1.97 -7.76
CA GLU A 43 6.87 2.51 -9.00
C GLU A 43 5.36 2.25 -9.12
N ARG A 44 4.72 2.95 -10.05
CA ARG A 44 3.28 2.86 -10.26
C ARG A 44 2.80 1.42 -10.41
N ASP A 45 3.54 0.60 -11.17
CA ASP A 45 3.17 -0.80 -11.38
C ASP A 45 3.21 -1.60 -10.08
N CYS A 46 4.18 -1.32 -9.21
CA CYS A 46 4.26 -1.97 -7.90
C CYS A 46 3.03 -1.62 -7.06
N ILE A 47 2.66 -0.34 -7.05
CA ILE A 47 1.49 0.13 -6.30
C ILE A 47 0.23 -0.54 -6.85
N SER A 48 0.08 -0.59 -8.17
CA SER A 48 -1.06 -1.25 -8.80
C SER A 48 -1.18 -2.71 -8.36
N ARG A 49 -0.07 -3.44 -8.36
CA ARG A 49 -0.06 -4.85 -7.95
C ARG A 49 -0.36 -5.02 -6.47
N ILE A 50 0.13 -4.10 -5.63
CA ILE A 50 -0.20 -4.10 -4.21
C ILE A 50 -1.70 -3.91 -4.01
N GLU A 51 -2.28 -2.93 -4.69
CA GLU A 51 -3.70 -2.62 -4.56
C GLU A 51 -4.59 -3.77 -5.01
N ASN A 52 -4.10 -4.56 -5.96
CA ASN A 52 -4.83 -5.72 -6.47
C ASN A 52 -4.54 -7.01 -5.70
N GLY A 53 -3.73 -6.94 -4.63
CA GLY A 53 -3.41 -8.11 -3.82
C GLY A 53 -2.44 -9.09 -4.46
N LEU A 54 -1.74 -8.67 -5.52
CA LEU A 54 -0.85 -9.54 -6.30
C LEU A 54 0.60 -9.50 -5.84
N ARG A 55 0.96 -8.59 -4.94
CA ARG A 55 2.34 -8.38 -4.51
C ARG A 55 2.38 -8.27 -2.99
N MET A 56 3.38 -8.90 -2.37
CA MET A 56 3.64 -8.71 -0.94
C MET A 56 4.14 -7.29 -0.70
N VAL A 57 3.85 -6.79 0.50
CA VAL A 57 4.30 -5.47 0.94
C VAL A 57 5.29 -5.66 2.07
N GLN A 58 6.52 -5.17 1.89
CA GLN A 58 7.52 -5.19 2.94
C GLN A 58 7.12 -4.19 4.04
N ASP A 59 7.58 -4.44 5.25
CA ASP A 59 7.20 -3.60 6.39
C ASP A 59 7.61 -2.13 6.18
N PHE A 60 8.80 -1.88 5.64
CA PHE A 60 9.26 -0.50 5.39
C PHE A 60 8.47 0.15 4.25
N GLU A 61 7.99 -0.64 3.29
CA GLU A 61 7.12 -0.13 2.22
C GLU A 61 5.76 0.28 2.78
N LEU A 62 5.21 -0.56 3.65
CA LEU A 62 3.93 -0.27 4.28
C LEU A 62 4.01 1.02 5.11
N ARG A 63 5.09 1.17 5.88
CA ARG A 63 5.32 2.38 6.67
C ARG A 63 5.39 3.62 5.79
N ALA A 64 6.10 3.53 4.67
CA ALA A 64 6.23 4.64 3.73
C ALA A 64 4.88 5.02 3.10
N ILE A 65 4.09 4.02 2.73
CA ILE A 65 2.76 4.25 2.16
C ILE A 65 1.84 4.90 3.18
N ALA A 66 1.86 4.39 4.42
CA ALA A 66 1.06 4.96 5.50
C ALA A 66 1.39 6.43 5.71
N GLY A 67 2.68 6.76 5.78
CA GLY A 67 3.13 8.15 5.90
C GLY A 67 2.70 9.02 4.74
N ALA A 68 2.79 8.50 3.53
CA ALA A 68 2.41 9.23 2.32
C ALA A 68 0.91 9.53 2.28
N LEU A 69 0.10 8.64 2.82
CA LEU A 69 -1.36 8.79 2.85
C LEU A 69 -1.87 9.45 4.14
N GLY A 70 -1.00 9.65 5.13
CA GLY A 70 -1.41 10.25 6.39
C GLY A 70 -2.29 9.36 7.24
N VAL A 71 -2.12 8.05 7.16
CA VAL A 71 -2.86 7.08 7.96
C VAL A 71 -1.88 6.19 8.72
N SER A 72 -2.39 5.42 9.67
CA SER A 72 -1.56 4.47 10.41
C SER A 72 -1.35 3.18 9.63
N THR A 73 -0.24 2.49 9.91
CA THR A 73 -0.03 1.14 9.37
C THR A 73 -1.08 0.19 9.91
N ASP A 74 -1.52 0.38 11.15
CA ASP A 74 -2.56 -0.45 11.74
C ASP A 74 -3.85 -0.38 10.92
N TRP A 75 -4.26 0.82 10.53
CA TRP A 75 -5.45 0.96 9.71
C TRP A 75 -5.29 0.27 8.36
N LEU A 76 -4.11 0.38 7.76
CA LEU A 76 -3.86 -0.22 6.46
C LEU A 76 -3.98 -1.75 6.50
N VAL A 77 -3.66 -2.39 7.62
CA VAL A 77 -3.76 -3.85 7.75
C VAL A 77 -5.09 -4.32 8.33
N GLY A 78 -6.04 -3.42 8.49
CA GLY A 78 -7.40 -3.80 8.82
C GLY A 78 -7.93 -3.35 10.16
N GLU A 79 -7.14 -2.60 10.93
CA GLU A 79 -7.63 -2.05 12.20
C GLU A 79 -8.53 -0.85 11.95
N ASP A 80 -9.37 -0.50 12.91
CA ASP A 80 -10.41 0.50 12.70
C ASP A 80 -9.89 1.93 12.73
N GLU A 81 -8.80 2.19 13.44
CA GLU A 81 -8.29 3.54 13.61
C GLU A 81 -7.30 3.92 12.51
N LYS A 82 -7.58 5.02 11.86
CA LYS A 82 -6.66 5.58 10.90
C LYS A 82 -5.45 6.20 11.59
#